data_9713308c74b3c1415ae22f89e66a874f
#
_entry.id   9713308c74b3c1415ae22f89e66a874f
#
_cell.length_a   1.000
_cell.length_b   1.000
_cell.length_c   1.000
_cell.angle_alpha   90.00
_cell.angle_beta   90.00
_cell.angle_gamma   90.00
#
_symmetry.space_group_name_H-M   'P 1'
#
loop_
_entity.id
_entity.type
_entity.pdbx_description
1 polymer ?
#
loop_
_entity_poly.entity_id
_entity_poly.type
_entity_poly.pdbx_seq_one_letter_code
_entity_poly.pdbx_strand_id
1 'polypeptide(L)'
;MKNYKPPFEMNEQIATLAAEIAELSGEISVYEGLTTNPILRRENRIKTIHSSLAIEQNTLSIGQVTDIIDGKRVLAPPSDIKEVQNAYEIYEKLDRLNPYSIEDLLEAHRIMTKD
;
A
#
# COMPACT_ATOMS: atom_id res chain seq x y z
N MET A 1 7.21 -11.34 27.13
CA MET A 1 6.05 -11.29 26.21
C MET A 1 5.54 -12.70 26.00
N LYS A 2 4.25 -12.97 26.26
CA LYS A 2 3.65 -14.24 25.84
C LYS A 2 3.74 -14.32 24.33
N ASN A 3 4.33 -15.39 23.78
CA ASN A 3 4.32 -15.66 22.34
C ASN A 3 2.87 -15.77 21.86
N TYR A 4 2.33 -14.66 21.33
CA TYR A 4 1.03 -14.67 20.69
C TYR A 4 1.14 -15.47 19.41
N LYS A 5 0.37 -16.55 19.31
CA LYS A 5 0.20 -17.28 18.06
C LYS A 5 -1.12 -16.84 17.43
N PRO A 6 -1.13 -16.38 16.17
CA PRO A 6 -2.37 -16.10 15.47
C PRO A 6 -3.30 -17.33 15.47
N PRO A 7 -4.62 -17.17 15.61
CA PRO A 7 -5.58 -18.27 15.66
C PRO A 7 -5.85 -18.86 14.26
N PHE A 8 -4.86 -19.52 13.67
CA PHE A 8 -5.03 -20.27 12.43
C PHE A 8 -4.27 -21.60 12.50
N GLU A 9 -4.73 -22.57 11.73
CA GLU A 9 -4.07 -23.85 11.54
C GLU A 9 -3.66 -24.00 10.07
N MET A 10 -2.41 -24.40 9.84
CA MET A 10 -1.92 -24.70 8.51
C MET A 10 -2.57 -26.00 8.00
N ASN A 11 -3.38 -25.89 6.97
CA ASN A 11 -3.99 -27.04 6.29
C ASN A 11 -3.47 -27.18 4.85
N GLU A 12 -3.84 -28.27 4.16
CA GLU A 12 -3.40 -28.53 2.79
C GLU A 12 -3.79 -27.39 1.82
N GLN A 13 -4.96 -26.81 1.99
CA GLN A 13 -5.44 -25.73 1.13
C GLN A 13 -4.57 -24.48 1.28
N ILE A 14 -4.23 -24.08 2.52
CA ILE A 14 -3.35 -22.93 2.78
C ILE A 14 -1.96 -23.19 2.21
N ALA A 15 -1.43 -24.43 2.41
CA ALA A 15 -0.11 -24.79 1.90
C ALA A 15 -0.07 -24.77 0.36
N THR A 16 -1.10 -25.28 -0.30
CA THR A 16 -1.22 -25.27 -1.77
C THR A 16 -1.28 -23.83 -2.30
N LEU A 17 -2.15 -22.98 -1.73
CA LEU A 17 -2.26 -21.58 -2.14
C LEU A 17 -0.95 -20.82 -1.91
N ALA A 18 -0.26 -21.06 -0.81
CA ALA A 18 1.03 -20.44 -0.54
C ALA A 18 2.09 -20.86 -1.58
N ALA A 19 2.10 -22.13 -1.98
CA ALA A 19 2.99 -22.62 -3.02
C ALA A 19 2.68 -21.99 -4.40
N GLU A 20 1.40 -21.91 -4.78
CA GLU A 20 0.96 -21.26 -6.03
C GLU A 20 1.34 -19.79 -6.07
N ILE A 21 1.13 -19.05 -4.97
CA ILE A 21 1.55 -17.63 -4.86
C ILE A 21 3.07 -17.50 -5.01
N ALA A 22 3.84 -18.39 -4.37
CA ALA A 22 5.29 -18.36 -4.48
C ALA A 22 5.78 -18.65 -5.91
N GLU A 23 5.15 -19.59 -6.61
CA GLU A 23 5.44 -19.90 -8.01
C GLU A 23 5.16 -18.70 -8.91
N LEU A 24 3.95 -18.14 -8.84
CA LEU A 24 3.56 -16.96 -9.63
C LEU A 24 4.45 -15.75 -9.33
N SER A 25 4.80 -15.52 -8.06
CA SER A 25 5.72 -14.46 -7.67
C SER A 25 7.11 -14.67 -8.26
N GLY A 26 7.58 -15.93 -8.28
CA GLY A 26 8.84 -16.30 -8.91
C GLY A 26 8.84 -16.05 -10.42
N GLU A 27 7.77 -16.41 -11.12
CA GLU A 27 7.61 -16.15 -12.55
C GLU A 27 7.64 -14.65 -12.85
N ILE A 28 6.89 -13.83 -12.08
CA ILE A 28 6.86 -12.37 -12.25
C ILE A 28 8.24 -11.75 -12.03
N SER A 29 9.02 -12.27 -11.06
CA SER A 29 10.33 -11.73 -10.74
C SER A 29 11.36 -11.84 -11.87
N VAL A 30 11.16 -12.78 -12.81
CA VAL A 30 12.01 -12.96 -13.99
C VAL A 30 11.75 -11.90 -15.07
N TYR A 31 10.59 -11.23 -15.03
CA TYR A 31 10.28 -10.15 -15.95
C TYR A 31 10.91 -8.83 -15.47
N GLU A 32 12.18 -8.59 -15.80
CA GLU A 32 12.92 -7.38 -15.42
C GLU A 32 12.18 -6.07 -15.76
N GLY A 33 11.39 -6.04 -16.82
CA GLY A 33 10.64 -4.86 -17.24
C GLY A 33 9.53 -4.41 -16.29
N LEU A 34 9.00 -5.29 -15.44
CA LEU A 34 7.89 -4.95 -14.53
C LEU A 34 8.37 -4.21 -13.27
N THR A 35 9.55 -4.58 -12.77
CA THR A 35 10.12 -3.97 -11.56
C THR A 35 10.81 -2.64 -11.82
N THR A 36 11.27 -2.40 -13.05
CA THR A 36 12.06 -1.23 -13.44
C THR A 36 11.26 -0.16 -14.19
N ASN A 37 10.00 -0.43 -14.59
CA ASN A 37 9.18 0.55 -15.30
C ASN A 37 8.59 1.60 -14.33
N PRO A 38 9.11 2.85 -14.33
CA PRO A 38 8.67 3.87 -13.39
C PRO A 38 7.22 4.32 -13.63
N ILE A 39 6.74 4.26 -14.87
CA ILE A 39 5.37 4.64 -15.23
C ILE A 39 4.40 3.62 -14.64
N LEU A 40 4.66 2.33 -14.84
CA LEU A 40 3.83 1.25 -14.31
C LEU A 40 3.80 1.26 -12.77
N ARG A 41 4.95 1.48 -12.13
CA ARG A 41 5.05 1.60 -10.67
C ARG A 41 4.21 2.76 -10.15
N ARG A 42 4.27 3.91 -10.82
CA ARG A 42 3.48 5.09 -10.44
C ARG A 42 1.97 4.83 -10.60
N GLU A 43 1.54 4.26 -11.72
CA GLU A 43 0.13 3.92 -11.96
C GLU A 43 -0.41 2.93 -10.94
N ASN A 44 0.35 1.88 -10.64
CA ASN A 44 -0.02 0.90 -9.63
C ASN A 44 -0.10 1.52 -8.23
N ARG A 45 0.79 2.44 -7.89
CA ARG A 45 0.73 3.17 -6.62
C ARG A 45 -0.52 4.03 -6.50
N ILE A 46 -0.87 4.77 -7.56
CA ILE A 46 -2.10 5.56 -7.61
C ILE A 46 -3.34 4.67 -7.42
N LYS A 47 -3.42 3.55 -8.13
CA LYS A 47 -4.51 2.58 -8.00
C LYS A 47 -4.60 2.00 -6.59
N THR A 48 -3.47 1.65 -5.99
CA THR A 48 -3.42 1.10 -4.63
C THR A 48 -3.90 2.11 -3.60
N ILE A 49 -3.43 3.36 -3.67
CA ILE A 49 -3.86 4.43 -2.77
C ILE A 49 -5.37 4.68 -2.93
N HIS A 50 -5.84 4.87 -4.14
CA HIS A 50 -7.27 5.09 -4.42
C HIS A 50 -8.12 3.95 -3.87
N SER A 51 -7.79 2.70 -4.18
CA SER A 51 -8.60 1.54 -3.78
C SER A 51 -8.59 1.31 -2.26
N SER A 52 -7.44 1.51 -1.60
CA SER A 52 -7.33 1.36 -0.15
C SER A 52 -8.16 2.41 0.59
N LEU A 53 -8.08 3.67 0.17
CA LEU A 53 -8.85 4.75 0.78
C LEU A 53 -10.34 4.67 0.47
N ALA A 54 -10.73 4.15 -0.70
CA ALA A 54 -12.13 3.92 -1.04
C ALA A 54 -12.82 2.91 -0.08
N ILE A 55 -12.10 1.93 0.42
CA ILE A 55 -12.59 1.00 1.46
C ILE A 55 -12.92 1.77 2.75
N GLU A 56 -12.16 2.81 3.06
CA GLU A 56 -12.36 3.70 4.23
C GLU A 56 -13.30 4.88 3.94
N GLN A 57 -14.09 4.79 2.86
CA GLN A 57 -15.09 5.78 2.45
C GLN A 57 -14.52 7.11 1.93
N ASN A 58 -13.27 7.17 1.53
CA ASN A 58 -12.74 8.31 0.79
C ASN A 58 -13.47 8.45 -0.56
N THR A 59 -13.94 9.64 -0.87
CA THR A 59 -14.86 9.89 -2.00
C THR A 59 -14.17 10.32 -3.29
N LEU A 60 -12.83 10.44 -3.27
CA LEU A 60 -12.07 10.92 -4.41
C LEU A 60 -12.04 9.91 -5.56
N SER A 61 -12.18 10.42 -6.78
CA SER A 61 -11.95 9.62 -7.99
C SER A 61 -10.46 9.36 -8.20
N ILE A 62 -10.14 8.35 -9.00
CA ILE A 62 -8.74 8.06 -9.35
C ILE A 62 -8.04 9.23 -10.03
N GLY A 63 -8.79 10.03 -10.82
CA GLY A 63 -8.29 11.26 -11.44
C GLY A 63 -7.94 12.33 -10.41
N GLN A 64 -8.78 12.53 -9.40
CA GLN A 64 -8.51 13.46 -8.30
C GLN A 64 -7.32 13.00 -7.44
N VAL A 65 -7.21 11.71 -7.16
CA VAL A 65 -6.03 11.15 -6.47
C VAL A 65 -4.76 11.41 -7.28
N THR A 66 -4.81 11.20 -8.58
CA THR A 66 -3.69 11.50 -9.49
C THR A 66 -3.30 12.98 -9.42
N ASP A 67 -4.28 13.87 -9.51
CA ASP A 67 -4.04 15.32 -9.47
C ASP A 67 -3.43 15.77 -8.14
N ILE A 68 -3.87 15.20 -7.01
CA ILE A 68 -3.28 15.48 -5.68
C ILE A 68 -1.81 15.03 -5.64
N ILE A 69 -1.52 13.83 -6.13
CA ILE A 69 -0.14 13.30 -6.18
C ILE A 69 0.74 14.17 -7.09
N ASP A 70 0.17 14.74 -8.14
CA ASP A 70 0.86 15.67 -9.05
C ASP A 70 0.98 17.11 -8.49
N GLY A 71 0.49 17.34 -7.27
CA GLY A 71 0.54 18.67 -6.64
C GLY A 71 -0.46 19.68 -7.20
N LYS A 72 -1.47 19.22 -7.93
CA LYS A 72 -2.53 20.08 -8.45
C LYS A 72 -3.61 20.34 -7.39
N ARG A 73 -4.32 21.44 -7.53
CA ARG A 73 -5.47 21.77 -6.68
C ARG A 73 -6.68 20.90 -7.08
N VAL A 74 -7.29 20.30 -6.07
CA VAL A 74 -8.52 19.50 -6.20
C VAL A 74 -9.58 20.09 -5.28
N LEU A 75 -10.80 20.23 -5.78
CA LEU A 75 -11.98 20.61 -5.00
C LEU A 75 -12.61 19.34 -4.42
N ALA A 76 -12.36 19.09 -3.15
CA ALA A 76 -12.85 17.93 -2.39
C ALA A 76 -12.79 18.22 -0.88
N PRO A 77 -13.37 17.36 -0.04
CA PRO A 77 -13.22 17.50 1.40
C PRO A 77 -11.73 17.52 1.80
N PRO A 78 -11.31 18.48 2.65
CA PRO A 78 -9.91 18.59 3.06
C PRO A 78 -9.36 17.32 3.71
N SER A 79 -10.18 16.59 4.48
CA SER A 79 -9.82 15.29 5.06
C SER A 79 -9.45 14.27 4.00
N ASP A 80 -10.26 14.13 2.95
CA ASP A 80 -10.02 13.15 1.87
C ASP A 80 -8.73 13.47 1.12
N ILE A 81 -8.46 14.76 0.87
CA ILE A 81 -7.22 15.21 0.24
C ILE A 81 -6.02 14.85 1.13
N LYS A 82 -6.16 15.10 2.44
CA LYS A 82 -5.09 14.84 3.40
C LYS A 82 -4.76 13.35 3.52
N GLU A 83 -5.77 12.49 3.52
CA GLU A 83 -5.60 11.05 3.52
C GLU A 83 -4.78 10.57 2.31
N VAL A 84 -5.05 11.11 1.12
CA VAL A 84 -4.27 10.78 -0.09
C VAL A 84 -2.81 11.23 0.07
N GLN A 85 -2.58 12.45 0.57
CA GLN A 85 -1.23 12.97 0.80
C GLN A 85 -0.45 12.12 1.80
N ASN A 86 -1.11 11.72 2.90
CA ASN A 86 -0.51 10.88 3.93
C ASN A 86 -0.19 9.47 3.39
N ALA A 87 -1.12 8.87 2.66
CA ALA A 87 -0.90 7.58 2.01
C ALA A 87 0.26 7.64 1.01
N TYR A 88 0.32 8.68 0.19
CA TYR A 88 1.42 8.86 -0.75
C TYR A 88 2.76 9.00 -0.03
N GLU A 89 2.83 9.79 1.04
CA GLU A 89 4.05 9.96 1.84
C GLU A 89 4.55 8.64 2.42
N ILE A 90 3.67 7.80 2.97
CA ILE A 90 4.07 6.52 3.53
C ILE A 90 4.55 5.54 2.45
N TYR A 91 3.90 5.51 1.27
CA TYR A 91 4.34 4.68 0.15
C TYR A 91 5.71 5.09 -0.38
N GLU A 92 6.07 6.38 -0.34
CA GLU A 92 7.42 6.84 -0.70
C GLU A 92 8.50 6.39 0.30
N LYS A 93 8.11 6.10 1.53
CA LYS A 93 9.00 5.64 2.61
C LYS A 93 9.00 4.12 2.80
N LEU A 94 8.12 3.40 2.12
CA LEU A 94 7.85 1.98 2.37
C LEU A 94 9.13 1.12 2.34
N ASP A 95 10.01 1.35 1.38
CA ASP A 95 11.26 0.59 1.22
C ASP A 95 12.26 0.78 2.38
N ARG A 96 12.03 1.80 3.23
CA ARG A 96 12.89 2.13 4.37
C ARG A 96 12.35 1.63 5.70
N LEU A 97 11.10 1.17 5.70
CA LEU A 97 10.42 0.70 6.90
C LEU A 97 10.67 -0.79 7.12
N ASN A 98 11.02 -1.16 8.34
CA ASN A 98 11.16 -2.54 8.75
C ASN A 98 9.81 -3.05 9.31
N PRO A 99 9.14 -4.02 8.66
CA PRO A 99 7.83 -4.51 9.11
C PRO A 99 7.88 -5.23 10.47
N TYR A 100 9.07 -5.55 10.97
CA TYR A 100 9.27 -6.18 12.27
C TYR A 100 9.71 -5.19 13.37
N SER A 101 9.82 -3.88 13.07
CA SER A 101 10.12 -2.83 14.02
C SER A 101 8.85 -2.16 14.52
N ILE A 102 8.68 -2.12 15.84
CA ILE A 102 7.55 -1.42 16.48
C ILE A 102 7.68 0.09 16.24
N GLU A 103 8.88 0.63 16.28
CA GLU A 103 9.17 2.04 16.03
C GLU A 103 8.74 2.44 14.62
N ASP A 104 9.06 1.63 13.61
CA ASP A 104 8.69 1.89 12.23
C ASP A 104 7.18 1.75 12.01
N LEU A 105 6.52 0.81 12.69
CA LEU A 105 5.07 0.68 12.67
C LEU A 105 4.39 1.93 13.26
N LEU A 106 4.90 2.44 14.38
CA LEU A 106 4.38 3.65 15.01
C LEU A 106 4.63 4.90 14.14
N GLU A 107 5.77 4.98 13.48
CA GLU A 107 6.05 6.05 12.52
C GLU A 107 5.13 5.99 11.31
N ALA A 108 4.88 4.80 10.74
CA ALA A 108 3.92 4.60 9.66
C ALA A 108 2.51 5.06 10.08
N HIS A 109 2.06 4.67 11.26
CA HIS A 109 0.79 5.09 11.82
C HIS A 109 0.72 6.62 11.98
N ARG A 110 1.76 7.24 12.53
CA ARG A 110 1.84 8.70 12.71
C ARG A 110 1.72 9.45 11.37
N ILE A 111 2.34 8.95 10.32
CA ILE A 111 2.25 9.55 8.99
C ILE A 111 0.84 9.40 8.41
N MET A 112 0.25 8.20 8.52
CA MET A 112 -1.08 7.93 7.97
C MET A 112 -2.19 8.74 8.65
N THR A 113 -2.04 9.06 9.93
CA THR A 113 -3.08 9.70 10.75
C THR A 113 -2.82 11.17 11.05
N LYS A 114 -1.81 11.79 10.44
CA LYS A 114 -1.55 13.22 10.66
C LYS A 114 -2.57 14.10 9.96
N ASP A 115 -3.05 15.10 10.67
CA ASP A 115 -3.95 16.16 10.18
C ASP A 115 -3.23 17.23 9.35
#